data_06797e719755638ede2100ac7e91e46f
#
_entry.id   06797e719755638ede2100ac7e91e46f
#
_cell.length_a   1.000
_cell.length_b   1.000
_cell.length_c   1.000
_cell.angle_alpha   90.00
_cell.angle_beta   90.00
_cell.angle_gamma   90.00
#
_symmetry.space_group_name_H-M   'P 1'
#
loop_
_entity.id
_entity.type
_entity.pdbx_description
1 polymer ?
#
loop_
_entity_poly.entity_id
_entity_poly.type
_entity_poly.pdbx_seq_one_letter_code
_entity_poly.pdbx_strand_id
1 'polypeptide(L)'
;EIGVRLVGSEMCIRDRVTVDSALATKKYKVAVKCATITPNAARMDEYDLKEMWKSPNGTIRAILDGTVFRAPIVVKGIEPCVKNWKKPITIARHAYGDVYKGSEMKIPGAGKVELVYTAEDGSQTKELVHEFDGPGIVQGMHNINKSIESFARSCFSYALDTKQDLWFATKDTISKKYDHTFKDIFQEIFDAEYADQFKEAGIEYFYTLIDDAVARVMKSEGGYIWACKNYDGAVSYTHLTLPTI
;
A
#
# COMPACT_ATOMS: atom_id res chain seq x y z
N GLU A 1 28.82 8.94 -7.73
CA GLU A 1 27.84 9.77 -8.48
C GLU A 1 27.23 8.93 -9.60
N ILE A 2 25.98 8.48 -9.43
CA ILE A 2 25.23 7.87 -10.52
C ILE A 2 24.26 8.94 -10.99
N GLY A 3 24.74 9.83 -11.85
CA GLY A 3 23.89 10.75 -12.60
C GLY A 3 23.23 9.99 -13.74
N VAL A 4 22.01 9.50 -13.55
CA VAL A 4 21.29 8.81 -14.62
C VAL A 4 20.36 9.79 -15.33
N ARG A 5 20.87 10.39 -16.39
CA ARG A 5 20.07 10.91 -17.47
C ARG A 5 20.16 9.90 -18.62
N LEU A 6 19.31 8.88 -18.59
CA LEU A 6 19.20 7.91 -19.68
C LEU A 6 17.97 8.25 -20.52
N VAL A 7 18.20 8.85 -21.67
CA VAL A 7 17.30 8.95 -22.79
C VAL A 7 17.81 7.94 -23.82
N GLY A 8 16.98 7.00 -24.22
CA GLY A 8 17.23 6.16 -25.41
C GLY A 8 17.50 4.68 -25.13
N SER A 9 16.78 3.86 -25.83
CA SER A 9 17.02 2.53 -26.40
C SER A 9 17.35 1.31 -25.51
N GLU A 10 17.42 1.35 -24.19
CA GLU A 10 17.79 0.16 -23.41
C GLU A 10 16.78 -0.16 -22.31
N MET A 11 15.68 -0.78 -22.73
CA MET A 11 14.56 -1.20 -21.89
C MET A 11 14.96 -2.11 -20.72
N CYS A 12 15.87 -3.04 -20.96
CA CYS A 12 16.41 -3.96 -19.94
C CYS A 12 17.24 -3.25 -18.86
N ILE A 13 17.90 -2.16 -19.20
CA ILE A 13 18.78 -1.44 -18.26
C ILE A 13 17.97 -0.67 -17.22
N ARG A 14 16.82 -0.08 -17.58
CA ARG A 14 16.04 0.74 -16.64
C ARG A 14 15.30 -0.09 -15.58
N ASP A 15 14.71 -1.21 -15.97
CA ASP A 15 14.13 -2.14 -15.00
C ASP A 15 15.22 -2.70 -14.08
N ARG A 16 16.37 -3.04 -14.64
CA ARG A 16 17.52 -3.51 -13.88
C ARG A 16 18.04 -2.43 -12.93
N VAL A 17 18.22 -1.18 -13.36
CA VAL A 17 18.64 -0.07 -12.50
C VAL A 17 17.66 0.17 -11.35
N THR A 18 16.37 0.07 -11.60
CA THR A 18 15.33 0.18 -10.56
C THR A 18 15.46 -0.95 -9.53
N VAL A 19 15.63 -2.18 -10.00
CA VAL A 19 15.84 -3.35 -9.14
C VAL A 19 17.17 -3.24 -8.37
N ASP A 20 18.26 -2.92 -9.04
CA ASP A 20 19.59 -2.77 -8.43
C ASP A 20 19.61 -1.66 -7.38
N SER A 21 18.92 -0.55 -7.64
CA SER A 21 18.75 0.55 -6.66
C SER A 21 17.97 0.10 -5.43
N ALA A 22 16.92 -0.69 -5.61
CA ALA A 22 16.16 -1.24 -4.50
C ALA A 22 16.99 -2.25 -3.68
N LEU A 23 17.74 -3.13 -4.35
CA LEU A 23 18.62 -4.09 -3.68
C LEU A 23 19.77 -3.38 -2.93
N ALA A 24 20.35 -2.34 -3.51
CA ALA A 24 21.34 -1.50 -2.83
C ALA A 24 20.75 -0.83 -1.59
N THR A 25 19.54 -0.27 -1.70
CA THR A 25 18.82 0.31 -0.57
C THR A 25 18.60 -0.72 0.54
N LYS A 26 18.19 -1.93 0.17
CA LYS A 26 18.01 -3.04 1.13
C LYS A 26 19.31 -3.43 1.82
N LYS A 27 20.43 -3.38 1.11
CA LYS A 27 21.78 -3.67 1.64
C LYS A 27 22.28 -2.58 2.57
N TYR A 28 22.20 -1.33 2.14
CA TYR A 28 22.79 -0.19 2.89
C TYR A 28 21.83 0.49 3.86
N LYS A 29 20.54 0.12 3.85
CA LYS A 29 19.47 0.60 4.74
C LYS A 29 19.15 2.10 4.62
N VAL A 30 19.69 2.77 3.63
CA VAL A 30 19.45 4.19 3.38
C VAL A 30 19.47 4.49 1.89
N ALA A 31 18.57 5.36 1.44
CA ALA A 31 18.55 5.89 0.08
C ALA A 31 17.86 7.24 0.02
N VAL A 32 18.21 8.03 -0.99
CA VAL A 32 17.49 9.24 -1.38
C VAL A 32 16.91 9.03 -2.77
N LYS A 33 15.60 9.25 -2.89
CA LYS A 33 14.88 9.08 -4.14
C LYS A 33 14.22 10.39 -4.57
N CYS A 34 14.56 10.86 -5.76
CA CYS A 34 13.86 11.96 -6.42
C CYS A 34 12.55 11.50 -7.06
N ALA A 35 11.71 12.46 -7.44
CA ALA A 35 10.48 12.18 -8.18
C ALA A 35 10.78 11.45 -9.50
N THR A 36 9.91 10.49 -9.85
CA THR A 36 9.98 9.76 -11.11
C THR A 36 8.65 9.89 -11.86
N ILE A 37 8.73 9.97 -13.17
CA ILE A 37 7.57 9.97 -14.06
C ILE A 37 7.44 8.58 -14.66
N THR A 38 6.22 8.03 -14.59
CA THR A 38 5.85 6.83 -15.34
C THR A 38 5.08 7.29 -16.56
N PRO A 39 5.61 7.11 -17.79
CA PRO A 39 4.90 7.48 -19.00
C PRO A 39 3.59 6.71 -19.11
N ASN A 40 2.52 7.39 -19.47
CA ASN A 40 1.26 6.78 -19.87
C ASN A 40 1.28 6.41 -21.36
N ALA A 41 0.25 5.72 -21.84
CA ALA A 41 0.18 5.26 -23.22
C ALA A 41 0.31 6.41 -24.25
N ALA A 42 -0.22 7.60 -23.93
CA ALA A 42 -0.13 8.77 -24.81
C ALA A 42 1.28 9.38 -24.92
N ARG A 43 2.18 9.02 -24.00
CA ARG A 43 3.56 9.52 -23.98
C ARG A 43 4.58 8.50 -24.47
N MET A 44 4.12 7.34 -24.91
CA MET A 44 5.03 6.31 -25.42
C MET A 44 5.80 6.80 -26.65
N ASP A 45 5.10 7.47 -27.58
CA ASP A 45 5.70 8.00 -28.79
C ASP A 45 6.65 9.19 -28.49
N GLU A 46 6.29 10.04 -27.50
CA GLU A 46 7.12 11.17 -27.06
C GLU A 46 8.50 10.72 -26.54
N TYR A 47 8.57 9.56 -25.92
CA TYR A 47 9.78 9.02 -25.30
C TYR A 47 10.39 7.83 -26.07
N ASP A 48 9.89 7.53 -27.27
CA ASP A 48 10.33 6.37 -28.08
C ASP A 48 10.39 5.06 -27.30
N LEU A 49 9.31 4.76 -26.58
CA LEU A 49 9.21 3.58 -25.72
C LEU A 49 8.58 2.41 -26.48
N LYS A 50 9.21 1.24 -26.42
CA LYS A 50 8.69 0.02 -27.02
C LYS A 50 7.55 -0.61 -26.24
N GLU A 51 7.50 -0.40 -24.93
CA GLU A 51 6.45 -0.90 -24.03
C GLU A 51 6.19 0.10 -22.89
N MET A 52 5.00 0.00 -22.32
CA MET A 52 4.62 0.76 -21.13
C MET A 52 5.22 0.10 -19.89
N TRP A 53 6.06 0.82 -19.15
CA TRP A 53 6.76 0.29 -17.98
C TRP A 53 5.90 0.30 -16.73
N LYS A 54 6.18 -0.65 -15.84
CA LYS A 54 5.67 -0.61 -14.47
C LYS A 54 6.28 0.59 -13.74
N SER A 55 5.51 1.17 -12.83
CA SER A 55 6.00 2.29 -12.02
C SER A 55 7.26 1.92 -11.23
N PRO A 56 8.39 2.66 -11.38
CA PRO A 56 9.58 2.44 -10.56
C PRO A 56 9.29 2.51 -9.05
N ASN A 57 8.35 3.38 -8.66
CA ASN A 57 7.91 3.47 -7.27
C ASN A 57 7.26 2.17 -6.77
N GLY A 58 6.43 1.55 -7.60
CA GLY A 58 5.80 0.26 -7.29
C GLY A 58 6.83 -0.87 -7.16
N THR A 59 7.77 -0.94 -8.12
CA THR A 59 8.85 -1.94 -8.14
C THR A 59 9.77 -1.81 -6.92
N ILE A 60 10.25 -0.62 -6.60
CA ILE A 60 11.11 -0.37 -5.44
C ILE A 60 10.40 -0.76 -4.14
N ARG A 61 9.16 -0.30 -3.94
CA ARG A 61 8.39 -0.64 -2.73
C ARG A 61 8.16 -2.13 -2.59
N ALA A 62 7.84 -2.81 -3.69
CA ALA A 62 7.61 -4.25 -3.68
C ALA A 62 8.86 -5.08 -3.32
N ILE A 63 10.05 -4.58 -3.66
CA ILE A 63 11.35 -5.22 -3.34
C ILE A 63 11.75 -4.92 -1.90
N LEU A 64 11.57 -3.67 -1.46
CA LEU A 64 11.96 -3.25 -0.11
C LEU A 64 10.99 -3.77 0.94
N ASP A 65 9.70 -3.89 0.57
CA ASP A 65 8.61 -4.14 1.51
C ASP A 65 8.53 -3.05 2.60
N GLY A 66 7.71 -3.25 3.63
CA GLY A 66 7.65 -2.37 4.79
C GLY A 66 6.50 -1.37 4.77
N THR A 67 6.68 -0.26 5.48
CA THR A 67 5.65 0.75 5.73
C THR A 67 6.10 2.12 5.26
N VAL A 68 5.20 2.84 4.60
CA VAL A 68 5.44 4.23 4.21
C VAL A 68 4.63 5.13 5.15
N PHE A 69 5.33 5.81 6.05
CA PHE A 69 4.72 6.82 6.90
C PHE A 69 4.72 8.18 6.22
N ARG A 70 3.58 8.83 6.24
CA ARG A 70 3.37 10.16 5.66
C ARG A 70 2.67 11.06 6.67
N ALA A 71 3.47 11.83 7.38
CA ALA A 71 2.98 12.88 8.26
C ALA A 71 2.84 14.18 7.45
N PRO A 72 1.70 14.87 7.51
CA PRO A 72 1.52 16.14 6.82
C PRO A 72 2.34 17.25 7.49
N ILE A 73 2.81 18.18 6.69
CA ILE A 73 3.44 19.40 7.18
C ILE A 73 2.32 20.45 7.37
N VAL A 74 2.05 20.80 8.63
CA VAL A 74 1.07 21.85 8.96
C VAL A 74 1.74 23.23 8.84
N VAL A 75 1.25 24.05 7.92
CA VAL A 75 1.79 25.38 7.69
C VAL A 75 0.92 26.42 8.41
N LYS A 76 1.54 27.26 9.21
CA LYS A 76 0.84 28.32 9.93
C LYS A 76 0.18 29.29 8.95
N GLY A 77 -1.13 29.54 9.12
CA GLY A 77 -1.90 30.43 8.27
C GLY A 77 -2.56 29.76 7.07
N ILE A 78 -2.35 28.45 6.86
CA ILE A 78 -3.07 27.66 5.88
C ILE A 78 -4.03 26.74 6.63
N GLU A 79 -5.33 26.95 6.42
CA GLU A 79 -6.35 26.09 7.04
C GLU A 79 -6.50 24.78 6.25
N PRO A 80 -6.68 23.63 6.94
CA PRO A 80 -6.98 22.37 6.28
C PRO A 80 -8.37 22.41 5.64
N CYS A 81 -8.59 21.59 4.62
CA CYS A 81 -9.91 21.49 3.95
C CYS A 81 -11.03 21.08 4.91
N VAL A 82 -10.71 20.34 5.96
CA VAL A 82 -11.64 20.02 7.05
C VAL A 82 -11.28 20.87 8.27
N LYS A 83 -12.13 21.80 8.62
CA LYS A 83 -11.90 22.78 9.70
C LYS A 83 -11.69 22.15 11.08
N ASN A 84 -12.18 20.93 11.29
CA ASN A 84 -12.02 20.21 12.56
C ASN A 84 -10.60 19.67 12.76
N TRP A 85 -9.80 19.49 11.72
CA TRP A 85 -8.45 18.96 11.84
C TRP A 85 -7.52 20.01 12.48
N LYS A 86 -7.21 19.82 13.73
CA LYS A 86 -6.31 20.68 14.52
C LYS A 86 -4.91 20.08 14.67
N LYS A 87 -4.80 18.78 14.47
CA LYS A 87 -3.57 18.00 14.61
C LYS A 87 -3.32 17.17 13.34
N PRO A 88 -2.06 16.93 12.96
CA PRO A 88 -1.75 16.13 11.77
C PRO A 88 -2.26 14.69 11.91
N ILE A 89 -2.77 14.14 10.80
CA ILE A 89 -3.12 12.73 10.66
C ILE A 89 -2.01 12.06 9.86
N THR A 90 -1.30 11.12 10.47
CA THR A 90 -0.23 10.39 9.80
C THR A 90 -0.80 9.17 9.11
N ILE A 91 -0.58 9.05 7.80
CA ILE A 91 -0.96 7.84 7.05
C ILE A 91 0.19 6.85 7.06
N ALA A 92 -0.05 5.67 7.62
CA ALA A 92 0.84 4.52 7.53
C ALA A 92 0.34 3.59 6.43
N ARG A 93 1.07 3.53 5.32
CA ARG A 93 0.70 2.75 4.15
C ARG A 93 1.53 1.48 4.05
N HIS A 94 0.89 0.33 3.94
CA HIS A 94 1.55 -0.92 3.59
C HIS A 94 2.21 -0.80 2.20
N ALA A 95 3.46 -1.23 2.06
CA ALA A 95 4.21 -1.02 0.82
C ALA A 95 4.11 -2.19 -0.17
N TYR A 96 3.48 -3.29 0.21
CA TYR A 96 3.44 -4.54 -0.55
C TYR A 96 2.02 -4.92 -0.98
N GLY A 97 1.91 -5.74 -2.03
CA GLY A 97 0.68 -6.43 -2.41
C GLY A 97 -0.41 -5.55 -3.00
N ASP A 98 -1.65 -5.99 -2.79
CA ASP A 98 -2.87 -5.41 -3.34
C ASP A 98 -2.82 -5.29 -4.87
N VAL A 99 -3.55 -4.34 -5.44
CA VAL A 99 -3.60 -4.09 -6.89
C VAL A 99 -2.24 -3.73 -7.50
N TYR A 100 -1.28 -3.24 -6.71
CA TYR A 100 0.07 -2.88 -7.20
C TYR A 100 0.93 -4.09 -7.54
N LYS A 101 0.57 -5.28 -7.07
CA LYS A 101 1.16 -6.57 -7.44
C LYS A 101 0.14 -7.54 -8.01
N GLY A 102 -0.97 -7.03 -8.52
CA GLY A 102 -2.01 -7.82 -9.15
C GLY A 102 -1.59 -8.37 -10.51
N SER A 103 -2.28 -9.42 -10.92
CA SER A 103 -2.25 -9.95 -12.28
C SER A 103 -3.58 -9.67 -12.95
N GLU A 104 -3.57 -9.24 -14.19
CA GLU A 104 -4.77 -8.87 -14.94
C GLU A 104 -4.85 -9.67 -16.26
N MET A 105 -6.06 -10.00 -16.66
CA MET A 105 -6.30 -10.69 -17.92
C MET A 105 -7.60 -10.19 -18.55
N LYS A 106 -7.55 -9.94 -19.88
CA LYS A 106 -8.74 -9.70 -20.69
C LYS A 106 -9.35 -11.03 -21.07
N ILE A 107 -10.65 -11.17 -20.93
CA ILE A 107 -11.42 -12.35 -21.35
C ILE A 107 -12.03 -12.04 -22.71
N PRO A 108 -11.69 -12.79 -23.75
CA PRO A 108 -12.12 -12.48 -25.12
C PRO A 108 -13.56 -12.89 -25.43
N GLY A 109 -14.16 -13.78 -24.63
CA GLY A 109 -15.50 -14.31 -24.89
C GLY A 109 -16.01 -15.19 -23.76
N ALA A 110 -17.04 -15.97 -24.01
CA ALA A 110 -17.63 -16.89 -23.04
C ALA A 110 -16.62 -17.92 -22.53
N GLY A 111 -16.69 -18.24 -21.23
CA GLY A 111 -15.79 -19.21 -20.61
C GLY A 111 -15.72 -19.09 -19.09
N LYS A 112 -14.90 -19.93 -18.46
CA LYS A 112 -14.72 -19.96 -17.00
C LYS A 112 -13.36 -19.44 -16.60
N VAL A 113 -13.33 -18.68 -15.51
CA VAL A 113 -12.09 -18.26 -14.85
C VAL A 113 -12.03 -18.86 -13.46
N GLU A 114 -10.93 -19.50 -13.14
CA GLU A 114 -10.68 -20.16 -11.86
C GLU A 114 -9.37 -19.64 -11.24
N LEU A 115 -9.36 -19.50 -9.89
CA LEU A 115 -8.14 -19.41 -9.11
C LEU A 115 -7.65 -20.84 -8.83
N VAL A 116 -6.39 -21.12 -9.15
CA VAL A 116 -5.78 -22.41 -8.91
C VAL A 116 -4.56 -22.22 -8.02
N TYR A 117 -4.55 -22.86 -6.87
CA TYR A 117 -3.38 -23.03 -6.03
C TYR A 117 -2.83 -24.43 -6.24
N THR A 118 -1.55 -24.53 -6.60
CA THR A 118 -0.82 -25.80 -6.71
C THR A 118 0.24 -25.84 -5.62
N ALA A 119 0.10 -26.79 -4.70
CA ALA A 119 1.07 -27.00 -3.63
C ALA A 119 2.35 -27.68 -4.15
N GLU A 120 3.41 -27.70 -3.35
CA GLU A 120 4.70 -28.33 -3.69
C GLU A 120 4.58 -29.84 -3.96
N ASP A 121 3.64 -30.52 -3.31
CA ASP A 121 3.32 -31.94 -3.51
C ASP A 121 2.50 -32.21 -4.78
N GLY A 122 2.15 -31.16 -5.55
CA GLY A 122 1.34 -31.21 -6.75
C GLY A 122 -0.18 -31.23 -6.51
N SER A 123 -0.64 -31.25 -5.26
CA SER A 123 -2.07 -31.12 -4.93
C SER A 123 -2.61 -29.76 -5.36
N GLN A 124 -3.88 -29.73 -5.78
CA GLN A 124 -4.50 -28.51 -6.30
C GLN A 124 -5.79 -28.18 -5.55
N THR A 125 -5.94 -26.91 -5.23
CA THR A 125 -7.22 -26.32 -4.79
C THR A 125 -7.68 -25.33 -5.85
N LYS A 126 -8.95 -25.41 -6.25
CA LYS A 126 -9.54 -24.54 -7.26
C LYS A 126 -10.77 -23.83 -6.71
N GLU A 127 -10.92 -22.57 -7.08
CA GLU A 127 -12.09 -21.77 -6.74
C GLU A 127 -12.56 -21.04 -8.01
N LEU A 128 -13.83 -21.21 -8.38
CA LEU A 128 -14.44 -20.54 -9.53
C LEU A 128 -14.53 -19.04 -9.22
N VAL A 129 -13.91 -18.21 -10.06
CA VAL A 129 -14.03 -16.77 -9.97
C VAL A 129 -15.32 -16.30 -10.62
N HIS A 130 -15.54 -16.68 -11.88
CA HIS A 130 -16.72 -16.32 -12.65
C HIS A 130 -16.86 -17.16 -13.92
N GLU A 131 -18.11 -17.35 -14.34
CA GLU A 131 -18.48 -17.91 -15.63
C GLU A 131 -18.98 -16.78 -16.53
N PHE A 132 -18.17 -16.44 -17.53
CA PHE A 132 -18.46 -15.37 -18.47
C PHE A 132 -19.34 -15.86 -19.60
N ASP A 133 -20.36 -15.09 -19.97
CA ASP A 133 -21.20 -15.28 -21.16
C ASP A 133 -20.73 -14.43 -22.36
N GLY A 134 -19.74 -13.57 -22.18
CA GLY A 134 -19.15 -12.70 -23.18
C GLY A 134 -17.79 -12.13 -22.75
N PRO A 135 -17.28 -11.14 -23.48
CA PRO A 135 -16.00 -10.51 -23.13
C PRO A 135 -16.02 -9.83 -21.76
N GLY A 136 -14.88 -9.87 -21.07
CA GLY A 136 -14.73 -9.25 -19.76
C GLY A 136 -13.28 -9.03 -19.34
N ILE A 137 -13.09 -8.77 -18.07
CA ILE A 137 -11.77 -8.62 -17.44
C ILE A 137 -11.74 -9.36 -16.11
N VAL A 138 -10.57 -9.81 -15.70
CA VAL A 138 -10.33 -10.36 -14.37
C VAL A 138 -9.03 -9.80 -13.80
N GLN A 139 -9.02 -9.60 -12.50
CA GLN A 139 -7.85 -9.20 -11.75
C GLN A 139 -7.70 -10.08 -10.51
N GLY A 140 -6.49 -10.59 -10.29
CA GLY A 140 -6.10 -11.27 -9.06
C GLY A 140 -5.08 -10.44 -8.28
N MET A 141 -5.23 -10.40 -6.96
CA MET A 141 -4.27 -9.76 -6.07
C MET A 141 -3.88 -10.72 -4.94
N HIS A 142 -2.71 -10.47 -4.34
CA HIS A 142 -2.19 -11.30 -3.26
C HIS A 142 -1.50 -10.47 -2.19
N ASN A 143 -1.31 -11.09 -1.03
CA ASN A 143 -0.42 -10.60 0.01
C ASN A 143 0.26 -11.80 0.70
N ILE A 144 1.25 -11.53 1.56
CA ILE A 144 1.95 -12.55 2.34
C ILE A 144 1.94 -12.18 3.82
N ASN A 145 1.66 -13.15 4.69
CA ASN A 145 1.51 -12.92 6.13
C ASN A 145 2.74 -12.22 6.72
N LYS A 146 3.94 -12.67 6.38
CA LYS A 146 5.19 -12.04 6.85
C LYS A 146 5.28 -10.54 6.56
N SER A 147 4.77 -10.10 5.40
CA SER A 147 4.73 -8.67 5.06
C SER A 147 3.68 -7.92 5.87
N ILE A 148 2.51 -8.53 6.09
CA ILE A 148 1.45 -7.97 6.94
C ILE A 148 1.94 -7.84 8.40
N GLU A 149 2.60 -8.85 8.93
CA GLU A 149 3.20 -8.83 10.27
C GLU A 149 4.24 -7.71 10.42
N SER A 150 5.13 -7.58 9.44
CA SER A 150 6.13 -6.50 9.40
C SER A 150 5.47 -5.13 9.37
N PHE A 151 4.39 -4.99 8.60
CA PHE A 151 3.59 -3.76 8.54
C PHE A 151 2.94 -3.45 9.90
N ALA A 152 2.32 -4.44 10.54
CA ALA A 152 1.69 -4.28 11.85
C ALA A 152 2.69 -3.81 12.90
N ARG A 153 3.83 -4.52 13.05
CA ARG A 153 4.88 -4.15 14.01
C ARG A 153 5.45 -2.76 13.74
N SER A 154 5.63 -2.39 12.48
CA SER A 154 6.07 -1.04 12.11
C SER A 154 5.07 0.03 12.57
N CYS A 155 3.78 -0.21 12.38
CA CYS A 155 2.72 0.72 12.80
C CYS A 155 2.67 0.85 14.33
N PHE A 156 2.70 -0.26 15.07
CA PHE A 156 2.67 -0.25 16.53
C PHE A 156 3.91 0.43 17.12
N SER A 157 5.11 0.10 16.62
CA SER A 157 6.35 0.74 17.08
C SER A 157 6.33 2.25 16.82
N TYR A 158 5.89 2.67 15.64
CA TYR A 158 5.79 4.10 15.31
C TYR A 158 4.75 4.83 16.18
N ALA A 159 3.64 4.17 16.52
CA ALA A 159 2.62 4.73 17.43
C ALA A 159 3.19 4.95 18.83
N LEU A 160 3.96 4.00 19.37
CA LEU A 160 4.65 4.14 20.64
C LEU A 160 5.69 5.26 20.63
N ASP A 161 6.52 5.34 19.57
CA ASP A 161 7.56 6.36 19.44
C ASP A 161 6.98 7.77 19.36
N THR A 162 5.84 7.92 18.68
CA THR A 162 5.17 9.23 18.53
C THR A 162 4.12 9.52 19.58
N LYS A 163 3.78 8.55 20.42
CA LYS A 163 2.72 8.60 21.43
C LYS A 163 1.37 9.03 20.81
N GLN A 164 1.01 8.37 19.73
CA GLN A 164 -0.24 8.63 19.01
C GLN A 164 -1.08 7.36 18.94
N ASP A 165 -2.40 7.52 18.99
CA ASP A 165 -3.32 6.42 18.75
C ASP A 165 -3.11 5.84 17.36
N LEU A 166 -3.36 4.55 17.21
CA LEU A 166 -3.28 3.83 15.95
C LEU A 166 -4.66 3.35 15.50
N TRP A 167 -5.12 3.85 14.37
CA TRP A 167 -6.32 3.37 13.72
C TRP A 167 -5.93 2.46 12.57
N PHE A 168 -6.55 1.30 12.49
CA PHE A 168 -6.41 0.39 11.36
C PHE A 168 -7.78 0.09 10.75
N ALA A 169 -7.87 0.11 9.42
CA ALA A 169 -9.14 -0.10 8.75
C ALA A 169 -8.99 -0.97 7.49
N THR A 170 -9.95 -1.88 7.34
CA THR A 170 -10.11 -2.73 6.14
C THR A 170 -11.59 -2.91 5.84
N LYS A 171 -11.97 -3.74 4.86
CA LYS A 171 -13.36 -4.09 4.58
C LYS A 171 -13.59 -5.60 4.77
N ASP A 172 -13.29 -6.11 5.95
CA ASP A 172 -13.37 -7.54 6.30
C ASP A 172 -14.78 -8.13 6.21
N THR A 173 -15.82 -7.29 6.27
CA THR A 173 -17.22 -7.70 6.06
C THR A 173 -17.51 -8.12 4.62
N ILE A 174 -16.75 -7.63 3.66
CA ILE A 174 -16.86 -7.99 2.23
C ILE A 174 -15.72 -8.94 1.84
N SER A 175 -14.50 -8.55 2.10
CA SER A 175 -13.29 -9.36 1.83
C SER A 175 -12.97 -10.27 3.02
N LYS A 176 -13.80 -11.31 3.18
CA LYS A 176 -13.82 -12.17 4.37
C LYS A 176 -12.58 -13.03 4.59
N LYS A 177 -11.76 -13.23 3.57
CA LYS A 177 -10.47 -13.92 3.68
C LYS A 177 -9.32 -12.92 3.65
N TYR A 178 -9.23 -12.12 2.61
CA TYR A 178 -8.10 -11.22 2.39
C TYR A 178 -7.99 -10.13 3.46
N ASP A 179 -9.03 -9.32 3.64
CA ASP A 179 -9.03 -8.23 4.62
C ASP A 179 -9.14 -8.73 6.05
N HIS A 180 -9.85 -9.85 6.26
CA HIS A 180 -9.94 -10.48 7.57
C HIS A 180 -8.59 -10.98 8.07
N THR A 181 -7.76 -11.56 7.19
CA THR A 181 -6.38 -11.95 7.54
C THR A 181 -5.54 -10.76 8.03
N PHE A 182 -5.67 -9.60 7.41
CA PHE A 182 -5.00 -8.39 7.91
C PHE A 182 -5.44 -8.00 9.32
N LYS A 183 -6.74 -8.03 9.57
CA LYS A 183 -7.31 -7.72 10.87
C LYS A 183 -6.81 -8.69 11.94
N ASP A 184 -6.86 -9.99 11.66
CA ASP A 184 -6.45 -11.03 12.60
C ASP A 184 -4.97 -10.90 12.95
N ILE A 185 -4.08 -10.77 11.96
CA ILE A 185 -2.65 -10.60 12.18
C ILE A 185 -2.35 -9.35 13.01
N PHE A 186 -3.02 -8.22 12.73
CA PHE A 186 -2.85 -7.01 13.53
C PHE A 186 -3.30 -7.22 14.97
N GLN A 187 -4.44 -7.88 15.18
CA GLN A 187 -4.96 -8.13 16.53
C GLN A 187 -4.07 -9.11 17.31
N GLU A 188 -3.66 -10.23 16.69
CA GLU A 188 -2.77 -11.20 17.31
C GLU A 188 -1.45 -10.58 17.75
N ILE A 189 -0.82 -9.75 16.91
CA ILE A 189 0.43 -9.07 17.23
C ILE A 189 0.21 -8.02 18.33
N PHE A 190 -0.88 -7.28 18.28
CA PHE A 190 -1.21 -6.29 19.31
C PHE A 190 -1.35 -6.96 20.67
N ASP A 191 -2.16 -8.01 20.77
CA ASP A 191 -2.44 -8.71 22.02
C ASP A 191 -1.19 -9.39 22.59
N ALA A 192 -0.33 -9.93 21.71
CA ALA A 192 0.86 -10.66 22.15
C ALA A 192 2.06 -9.75 22.49
N GLU A 193 2.23 -8.63 21.79
CA GLU A 193 3.48 -7.89 21.83
C GLU A 193 3.32 -6.42 22.30
N TYR A 194 2.15 -5.80 22.14
CA TYR A 194 2.01 -4.33 22.27
C TYR A 194 0.94 -3.86 23.25
N ALA A 195 -0.01 -4.69 23.66
CA ALA A 195 -1.15 -4.26 24.49
C ALA A 195 -0.73 -3.57 25.80
N ASP A 196 0.20 -4.15 26.53
CA ASP A 196 0.71 -3.58 27.79
C ASP A 196 1.45 -2.26 27.54
N GLN A 197 2.26 -2.19 26.49
CA GLN A 197 3.03 -1.00 26.13
C GLN A 197 2.12 0.17 25.72
N PHE A 198 1.05 -0.10 24.98
CA PHE A 198 0.05 0.89 24.61
C PHE A 198 -0.69 1.43 25.82
N LYS A 199 -1.08 0.53 26.74
CA LYS A 199 -1.71 0.91 28.00
C LYS A 199 -0.80 1.78 28.86
N GLU A 200 0.48 1.43 28.97
CA GLU A 200 1.47 2.23 29.72
C GLU A 200 1.70 3.61 29.08
N ALA A 201 1.75 3.67 27.74
CA ALA A 201 1.90 4.89 26.99
C ALA A 201 0.65 5.77 26.96
N GLY A 202 -0.52 5.25 27.37
CA GLY A 202 -1.81 5.95 27.36
C GLY A 202 -2.34 6.23 25.95
N ILE A 203 -2.05 5.33 24.99
CA ILE A 203 -2.51 5.38 23.61
C ILE A 203 -3.36 4.15 23.27
N GLU A 204 -4.20 4.28 22.26
CA GLU A 204 -5.17 3.24 21.88
C GLU A 204 -4.88 2.66 20.49
N TYR A 205 -5.11 1.36 20.34
CA TYR A 205 -5.27 0.69 19.05
C TYR A 205 -6.75 0.50 18.75
N PHE A 206 -7.19 0.94 17.57
CA PHE A 206 -8.58 0.91 17.16
C PHE A 206 -8.73 0.33 15.75
N TYR A 207 -9.48 -0.77 15.63
CA TYR A 207 -9.86 -1.33 14.33
C TYR A 207 -11.30 -0.96 13.95
N THR A 208 -11.51 -0.59 12.70
CA THR A 208 -12.86 -0.34 12.16
C THR A 208 -12.94 -0.65 10.66
N LEU A 209 -14.16 -0.59 10.10
CA LEU A 209 -14.34 -0.72 8.66
C LEU A 209 -13.87 0.55 7.94
N ILE A 210 -13.34 0.40 6.73
CA ILE A 210 -12.73 1.50 5.98
C ILE A 210 -13.70 2.67 5.73
N ASP A 211 -14.95 2.38 5.45
CA ASP A 211 -16.01 3.39 5.26
C ASP A 211 -16.33 4.15 6.56
N ASP A 212 -16.37 3.46 7.71
CA ASP A 212 -16.53 4.09 9.01
C ASP A 212 -15.29 4.92 9.38
N ALA A 213 -14.08 4.40 9.07
CA ALA A 213 -12.84 5.15 9.27
C ALA A 213 -12.86 6.50 8.53
N VAL A 214 -13.26 6.52 7.26
CA VAL A 214 -13.38 7.74 6.47
C VAL A 214 -14.34 8.73 7.12
N ALA A 215 -15.52 8.26 7.57
CA ALA A 215 -16.50 9.11 8.25
C ALA A 215 -15.98 9.68 9.58
N ARG A 216 -15.25 8.87 10.35
CA ARG A 216 -14.64 9.28 11.62
C ARG A 216 -13.50 10.29 11.42
N VAL A 217 -12.65 10.05 10.43
CA VAL A 217 -11.55 10.96 10.06
C VAL A 217 -12.09 12.36 9.76
N MET A 218 -13.16 12.49 9.00
CA MET A 218 -13.78 13.77 8.64
C MET A 218 -14.36 14.51 9.85
N LYS A 219 -14.73 13.80 10.91
CA LYS A 219 -15.30 14.37 12.14
C LYS A 219 -14.26 14.58 13.24
N SER A 220 -13.08 13.99 13.12
CA SER A 220 -12.03 14.01 14.14
C SER A 220 -11.30 15.35 14.21
N GLU A 221 -10.56 15.55 15.29
CA GLU A 221 -9.58 16.64 15.41
C GLU A 221 -8.19 16.28 14.85
N GLY A 222 -7.97 15.04 14.41
CA GLY A 222 -6.68 14.50 14.02
C GLY A 222 -5.82 14.08 15.21
N GLY A 223 -4.50 13.91 14.97
CA GLY A 223 -3.54 13.57 16.02
C GLY A 223 -3.32 12.08 16.23
N TYR A 224 -3.61 11.27 15.24
CA TYR A 224 -3.44 9.81 15.27
C TYR A 224 -2.78 9.32 13.97
N ILE A 225 -2.38 8.05 14.00
CA ILE A 225 -1.86 7.33 12.84
C ILE A 225 -3.02 6.52 12.25
N TRP A 226 -3.21 6.62 10.94
CA TRP A 226 -4.15 5.79 10.23
C TRP A 226 -3.41 4.79 9.34
N ALA A 227 -3.40 3.53 9.76
CA ALA A 227 -2.82 2.43 9.00
C ALA A 227 -3.79 1.95 7.91
N CYS A 228 -3.29 1.85 6.69
CA CYS A 228 -4.05 1.50 5.50
C CYS A 228 -3.31 0.44 4.69
N LYS A 229 -4.06 -0.45 4.05
CA LYS A 229 -3.53 -1.31 2.99
C LYS A 229 -2.90 -0.47 1.87
N ASN A 230 -2.17 -1.12 0.98
CA ASN A 230 -1.37 -0.44 -0.03
C ASN A 230 -2.19 0.51 -0.92
N TYR A 231 -3.34 0.07 -1.44
CA TYR A 231 -4.20 0.90 -2.29
C TYR A 231 -4.91 1.99 -1.47
N ASP A 232 -5.52 1.62 -0.37
CA ASP A 232 -6.28 2.54 0.49
C ASP A 232 -5.39 3.69 0.99
N GLY A 233 -4.15 3.39 1.40
CA GLY A 233 -3.18 4.39 1.83
C GLY A 233 -2.65 5.29 0.70
N ALA A 234 -2.76 4.86 -0.56
CA ALA A 234 -2.41 5.72 -1.70
C ALA A 234 -3.48 6.77 -1.97
N VAL A 235 -4.75 6.40 -1.86
CA VAL A 235 -5.90 7.29 -2.14
C VAL A 235 -6.11 8.25 -0.98
N SER A 236 -6.15 7.75 0.25
CA SER A 236 -6.42 8.54 1.46
C SER A 236 -5.40 9.64 1.67
N TYR A 237 -4.13 9.38 1.36
CA TYR A 237 -3.06 10.38 1.51
C TYR A 237 -3.33 11.67 0.73
N THR A 238 -3.76 11.57 -0.52
CA THR A 238 -3.95 12.73 -1.40
C THR A 238 -4.98 13.71 -0.83
N HIS A 239 -6.01 13.21 -0.13
CA HIS A 239 -7.09 14.04 0.41
C HIS A 239 -6.80 14.56 1.82
N LEU A 240 -5.98 13.84 2.62
CA LEU A 240 -5.78 14.14 4.03
C LEU A 240 -4.53 14.98 4.31
N THR A 241 -3.57 15.00 3.40
CA THR A 241 -2.25 15.57 3.67
C THR A 241 -1.83 16.74 2.78
N LEU A 242 -2.53 16.97 1.67
CA LEU A 242 -2.24 18.10 0.82
C LEU A 242 -3.23 19.23 1.11
N PRO A 243 -2.77 20.43 1.50
CA PRO A 243 -3.58 21.60 1.31
C PRO A 243 -3.83 21.68 -0.21
N THR A 244 -5.07 21.53 -0.61
CA THR A 244 -5.45 21.75 -2.02
C THR A 244 -5.26 23.24 -2.26
N ILE A 245 -4.20 23.57 -2.98
CA ILE A 245 -3.99 24.93 -3.50
C ILE A 245 -4.95 25.10 -4.66
#